data_ac4d70b53bd0b22f87abbf4adf8d6961
#
_entry.id   ac4d70b53bd0b22f87abbf4adf8d6961
#
_cell.length_a   1.000
_cell.length_b   1.000
_cell.length_c   1.000
_cell.angle_alpha   90.00
_cell.angle_beta   90.00
_cell.angle_gamma   90.00
#
_symmetry.space_group_name_H-M   'P 1'
#
loop_
_entity.id
_entity.type
_entity.pdbx_description
1 polymer ?
#
loop_
_entity_poly.entity_id
_entity_poly.type
_entity_poly.pdbx_seq_one_letter_code
_entity_poly.pdbx_strand_id
1 'polypeptide(L)'
;LDWLSIRDNISLGLRIHHKLTPEKEKWSDKMLEEYGLAPFADARPGQLSGGMRQRAALIRTLALSPRMLLLDEPFSALDYQTRLTVSDDIYRILRSQQMSAILVTHDISEAISFCDRIIVLTKRPASVKKTFDIHLTLNKERTPFEARMAPEFKDYFNEIWGELNV
;
A
#
# COMPACT_ATOMS: atom_id res chain seq x y z
N LEU A 1 -8.36 -1.87 -15.74
CA LEU A 1 -8.64 -1.92 -17.17
C LEU A 1 -9.27 -0.59 -17.57
N ASP A 2 -8.71 0.07 -18.60
CA ASP A 2 -9.03 1.48 -18.92
C ASP A 2 -10.41 1.67 -19.55
N TRP A 3 -11.01 0.61 -20.07
CA TRP A 3 -12.35 0.61 -20.67
C TRP A 3 -13.49 0.33 -19.67
N LEU A 4 -13.18 -0.10 -18.47
CA LEU A 4 -14.15 -0.35 -17.40
C LEU A 4 -14.26 0.84 -16.46
N SER A 5 -15.44 1.03 -15.84
CA SER A 5 -15.59 1.93 -14.72
C SER A 5 -14.76 1.48 -13.52
N ILE A 6 -14.55 2.36 -12.53
CA ILE A 6 -13.86 2.00 -11.29
C ILE A 6 -14.63 0.89 -10.55
N ARG A 7 -15.95 1.01 -10.46
CA ARG A 7 -16.83 -0.02 -9.88
C ARG A 7 -16.67 -1.37 -10.58
N ASP A 8 -16.67 -1.38 -11.91
CA ASP A 8 -16.50 -2.61 -12.67
C ASP A 8 -15.09 -3.18 -12.55
N ASN A 9 -14.07 -2.33 -12.47
CA ASN A 9 -12.70 -2.76 -12.18
C ASN A 9 -12.59 -3.47 -10.83
N ILE A 10 -13.21 -2.93 -9.78
CA ILE A 10 -13.19 -3.52 -8.44
C ILE A 10 -13.92 -4.86 -8.43
N SER A 11 -15.07 -4.95 -9.08
CA SER A 11 -15.88 -6.18 -9.11
C SER A 11 -15.39 -7.24 -10.12
N LEU A 12 -14.48 -6.89 -11.02
CA LEU A 12 -14.04 -7.77 -12.12
C LEU A 12 -13.54 -9.12 -11.62
N GLY A 13 -12.61 -9.12 -10.66
CA GLY A 13 -12.06 -10.35 -10.10
C GLY A 13 -13.13 -11.20 -9.44
N LEU A 14 -14.08 -10.59 -8.75
CA LEU A 14 -15.22 -11.28 -8.15
C LEU A 14 -16.12 -11.93 -9.21
N ARG A 15 -16.38 -11.24 -10.35
CA ARG A 15 -17.16 -11.76 -11.46
C ARG A 15 -16.46 -12.94 -12.13
N ILE A 16 -15.16 -12.82 -12.43
CA ILE A 16 -14.37 -13.88 -13.06
C ILE A 16 -14.34 -15.15 -12.21
N HIS A 17 -14.23 -15.00 -10.88
CA HIS A 17 -14.20 -16.14 -9.96
C HIS A 17 -15.58 -16.59 -9.48
N HIS A 18 -16.67 -16.05 -10.04
CA HIS A 18 -18.05 -16.34 -9.61
C HIS A 18 -18.29 -16.12 -8.11
N LYS A 19 -17.62 -15.10 -7.53
CA LYS A 19 -17.66 -14.73 -6.10
C LYS A 19 -18.39 -13.40 -5.85
N LEU A 20 -19.01 -12.82 -6.86
CA LEU A 20 -19.77 -11.58 -6.70
C LEU A 20 -21.07 -11.91 -5.97
N THR A 21 -21.21 -11.41 -4.77
CA THR A 21 -22.40 -11.55 -3.91
C THR A 21 -22.87 -10.15 -3.49
N PRO A 22 -24.15 -9.99 -3.06
CA PRO A 22 -24.64 -8.70 -2.55
C PRO A 22 -23.79 -8.14 -1.39
N GLU A 23 -23.23 -9.00 -0.55
CA GLU A 23 -22.35 -8.60 0.56
C GLU A 23 -21.03 -8.03 0.02
N LYS A 24 -20.47 -8.64 -1.03
CA LYS A 24 -19.24 -8.17 -1.69
C LYS A 24 -19.46 -6.85 -2.45
N GLU A 25 -20.62 -6.67 -3.05
CA GLU A 25 -20.99 -5.39 -3.66
C GLU A 25 -21.09 -4.29 -2.60
N LYS A 26 -21.82 -4.53 -1.50
CA LYS A 26 -21.90 -3.59 -0.38
C LYS A 26 -20.52 -3.28 0.23
N TRP A 27 -19.66 -4.29 0.37
CA TRP A 27 -18.30 -4.08 0.83
C TRP A 27 -17.52 -3.16 -0.13
N SER A 28 -17.64 -3.40 -1.44
CA SER A 28 -16.96 -2.58 -2.46
C SER A 28 -17.46 -1.13 -2.44
N ASP A 29 -18.76 -0.91 -2.30
CA ASP A 29 -19.35 0.42 -2.18
C ASP A 29 -18.87 1.14 -0.92
N LYS A 30 -18.85 0.44 0.22
CA LYS A 30 -18.29 0.97 1.47
C LYS A 30 -16.83 1.37 1.31
N MET A 31 -16.00 0.57 0.65
CA MET A 31 -14.60 0.91 0.39
C MET A 31 -14.47 2.13 -0.52
N LEU A 32 -15.32 2.24 -1.55
CA LEU A 32 -15.35 3.43 -2.40
C LEU A 32 -15.68 4.70 -1.61
N GLU A 33 -16.64 4.64 -0.69
CA GLU A 33 -16.99 5.76 0.18
C GLU A 33 -15.87 6.11 1.15
N GLU A 34 -15.36 5.13 1.90
CA GLU A 34 -14.37 5.30 2.94
C GLU A 34 -13.07 5.91 2.41
N TYR A 35 -12.70 5.57 1.16
CA TYR A 35 -11.46 6.05 0.53
C TYR A 35 -11.67 7.14 -0.52
N GLY A 36 -12.84 7.81 -0.48
CA GLY A 36 -13.13 9.01 -1.26
C GLY A 36 -13.24 8.78 -2.76
N LEU A 37 -13.61 7.57 -3.17
CA LEU A 37 -13.76 7.18 -4.57
C LEU A 37 -15.24 7.07 -5.02
N ALA A 38 -16.21 7.19 -4.11
CA ALA A 38 -17.62 7.07 -4.44
C ALA A 38 -18.09 8.02 -5.57
N PRO A 39 -17.70 9.32 -5.60
CA PRO A 39 -18.05 10.22 -6.69
C PRO A 39 -17.47 9.81 -8.06
N PHE A 40 -16.49 8.94 -8.06
CA PHE A 40 -15.76 8.46 -9.25
C PHE A 40 -16.02 6.99 -9.57
N ALA A 41 -17.03 6.37 -8.92
CA ALA A 41 -17.32 4.95 -9.08
C ALA A 41 -17.62 4.58 -10.55
N ASP A 42 -18.30 5.45 -11.29
CA ASP A 42 -18.65 5.26 -12.68
C ASP A 42 -17.63 5.89 -13.67
N ALA A 43 -16.60 6.57 -13.14
CA ALA A 43 -15.52 7.12 -13.95
C ALA A 43 -14.57 6.02 -14.45
N ARG A 44 -13.81 6.31 -15.49
CA ARG A 44 -12.75 5.44 -16.01
C ARG A 44 -11.39 5.76 -15.37
N PRO A 45 -10.44 4.81 -15.30
CA PRO A 45 -9.12 5.03 -14.69
C PRO A 45 -8.38 6.27 -15.19
N GLY A 46 -8.50 6.60 -16.48
CA GLY A 46 -7.87 7.80 -17.07
C GLY A 46 -8.39 9.15 -16.55
N GLN A 47 -9.54 9.15 -15.87
CA GLN A 47 -10.17 10.34 -15.27
C GLN A 47 -9.76 10.54 -13.80
N LEU A 48 -8.99 9.63 -13.23
CA LEU A 48 -8.55 9.65 -11.84
C LEU A 48 -7.12 10.19 -11.71
N SER A 49 -6.82 10.81 -10.56
CA SER A 49 -5.44 11.12 -10.19
C SER A 49 -4.62 9.83 -9.94
N GLY A 50 -3.29 9.93 -9.90
CA GLY A 50 -2.40 8.80 -9.62
C GLY A 50 -2.76 8.09 -8.30
N GLY A 51 -2.94 8.87 -7.22
CA GLY A 51 -3.32 8.32 -5.91
C GLY A 51 -4.70 7.68 -5.90
N MET A 52 -5.69 8.25 -6.61
CA MET A 52 -7.01 7.64 -6.73
C MET A 52 -6.94 6.30 -7.47
N ARG A 53 -6.15 6.21 -8.56
CA ARG A 53 -5.93 4.94 -9.26
C ARG A 53 -5.30 3.89 -8.38
N GLN A 54 -4.32 4.29 -7.54
CA GLN A 54 -3.64 3.40 -6.62
C GLN A 54 -4.60 2.82 -5.58
N ARG A 55 -5.42 3.67 -4.94
CA ARG A 55 -6.47 3.22 -4.02
C ARG A 55 -7.47 2.28 -4.68
N ALA A 56 -7.95 2.62 -5.88
CA ALA A 56 -8.88 1.78 -6.63
C ALA A 56 -8.26 0.39 -6.97
N ALA A 57 -6.98 0.35 -7.36
CA ALA A 57 -6.27 -0.89 -7.63
C ALA A 57 -6.13 -1.76 -6.38
N LEU A 58 -5.85 -1.14 -5.22
CA LEU A 58 -5.80 -1.85 -3.94
C LEU A 58 -7.18 -2.43 -3.56
N ILE A 59 -8.24 -1.63 -3.61
CA ILE A 59 -9.61 -2.08 -3.30
C ILE A 59 -10.01 -3.25 -4.21
N ARG A 60 -9.68 -3.18 -5.51
CA ARG A 60 -9.90 -4.28 -6.47
C ARG A 60 -9.23 -5.59 -6.01
N THR A 61 -8.00 -5.49 -5.51
CA THR A 61 -7.26 -6.67 -5.04
C THR A 61 -7.85 -7.21 -3.73
N LEU A 62 -8.17 -6.32 -2.79
CA LEU A 62 -8.77 -6.67 -1.50
C LEU A 62 -10.17 -7.26 -1.62
N ALA A 63 -10.95 -6.91 -2.65
CA ALA A 63 -12.26 -7.47 -2.90
C ALA A 63 -12.25 -9.01 -2.99
N LEU A 64 -11.15 -9.59 -3.46
CA LEU A 64 -10.93 -11.03 -3.52
C LEU A 64 -10.62 -11.67 -2.16
N SER A 65 -10.47 -10.88 -1.10
CA SER A 65 -10.10 -11.33 0.25
C SER A 65 -8.81 -12.19 0.23
N PRO A 66 -7.70 -11.66 -0.28
CA PRO A 66 -6.44 -12.39 -0.32
C PRO A 66 -5.93 -12.64 1.11
N ARG A 67 -5.13 -13.68 1.31
CA ARG A 67 -4.46 -13.96 2.60
C ARG A 67 -3.26 -13.05 2.85
N MET A 68 -2.63 -12.58 1.78
CA MET A 68 -1.45 -11.72 1.79
C MET A 68 -1.45 -10.81 0.57
N LEU A 69 -0.92 -9.61 0.71
CA LEU A 69 -0.75 -8.65 -0.38
C LEU A 69 0.73 -8.53 -0.73
N LEU A 70 1.03 -8.53 -2.02
CA LEU A 70 2.36 -8.22 -2.54
C LEU A 70 2.31 -6.85 -3.22
N LEU A 71 3.13 -5.93 -2.73
CA LEU A 71 3.25 -4.55 -3.22
C LEU A 71 4.66 -4.39 -3.82
N ASP A 72 4.73 -4.27 -5.12
CA ASP A 72 5.99 -4.07 -5.85
C ASP A 72 6.05 -2.61 -6.31
N GLU A 73 6.96 -1.83 -5.71
CA GLU A 73 7.17 -0.40 -5.97
C GLU A 73 5.85 0.41 -6.02
N PRO A 74 4.94 0.27 -5.04
CA PRO A 74 3.57 0.77 -5.16
C PRO A 74 3.47 2.29 -5.25
N PHE A 75 4.51 3.02 -4.85
CA PHE A 75 4.48 4.49 -4.79
C PHE A 75 5.44 5.17 -5.78
N SER A 76 6.20 4.40 -6.57
CA SER A 76 7.27 4.92 -7.44
C SER A 76 6.78 5.92 -8.52
N ALA A 77 5.55 5.77 -9.01
CA ALA A 77 4.96 6.64 -10.04
C ALA A 77 4.27 7.90 -9.48
N LEU A 78 4.36 8.16 -8.17
CA LEU A 78 3.70 9.28 -7.51
C LEU A 78 4.69 10.40 -7.18
N ASP A 79 4.24 11.66 -7.29
CA ASP A 79 4.97 12.79 -6.73
C ASP A 79 5.07 12.69 -5.20
N TYR A 80 6.00 13.43 -4.60
CA TYR A 80 6.31 13.30 -3.19
C TYR A 80 5.11 13.53 -2.25
N GLN A 81 4.30 14.57 -2.50
CA GLN A 81 3.16 14.90 -1.63
C GLN A 81 2.04 13.85 -1.76
N THR A 82 1.71 13.49 -2.99
CA THR A 82 0.74 12.43 -3.28
C THR A 82 1.19 11.10 -2.66
N ARG A 83 2.49 10.78 -2.74
CA ARG A 83 3.08 9.58 -2.14
C ARG A 83 2.85 9.50 -0.63
N LEU A 84 3.10 10.59 0.11
CA LEU A 84 2.87 10.64 1.57
C LEU A 84 1.40 10.35 1.91
N THR A 85 0.47 11.03 1.24
CA THR A 85 -0.97 10.85 1.49
C THR A 85 -1.44 9.45 1.14
N VAL A 86 -1.04 8.95 -0.03
CA VAL A 86 -1.47 7.63 -0.51
C VAL A 86 -0.85 6.50 0.33
N SER A 87 0.39 6.64 0.80
CA SER A 87 1.00 5.66 1.69
C SER A 87 0.25 5.56 3.02
N ASP A 88 -0.17 6.68 3.61
CA ASP A 88 -1.00 6.70 4.81
C ASP A 88 -2.36 6.02 4.58
N ASP A 89 -3.03 6.34 3.47
CA ASP A 89 -4.31 5.73 3.11
C ASP A 89 -4.18 4.21 2.95
N ILE A 90 -3.18 3.75 2.19
CA ILE A 90 -2.93 2.32 1.96
C ILE A 90 -2.58 1.61 3.28
N TYR A 91 -1.76 2.22 4.12
CA TYR A 91 -1.42 1.67 5.43
C TYR A 91 -2.68 1.46 6.29
N ARG A 92 -3.56 2.48 6.37
CA ARG A 92 -4.83 2.38 7.12
C ARG A 92 -5.74 1.29 6.56
N ILE A 93 -5.84 1.18 5.22
CA ILE A 93 -6.61 0.10 4.56
C ILE A 93 -6.09 -1.27 5.03
N LEU A 94 -4.79 -1.49 4.96
CA LEU A 94 -4.19 -2.78 5.33
C LEU A 94 -4.40 -3.10 6.81
N ARG A 95 -4.24 -2.11 7.69
CA ARG A 95 -4.45 -2.28 9.13
C ARG A 95 -5.92 -2.54 9.47
N SER A 96 -6.87 -1.82 8.86
CA SER A 96 -8.31 -2.02 9.09
C SER A 96 -8.78 -3.41 8.63
N GLN A 97 -8.17 -3.96 7.60
CA GLN A 97 -8.45 -5.31 7.09
C GLN A 97 -7.60 -6.40 7.77
N GLN A 98 -6.75 -6.06 8.74
CA GLN A 98 -5.80 -6.98 9.39
C GLN A 98 -4.97 -7.78 8.37
N MET A 99 -4.57 -7.13 7.28
CA MET A 99 -3.92 -7.75 6.13
C MET A 99 -2.41 -7.81 6.32
N SER A 100 -1.82 -8.99 6.11
CA SER A 100 -0.37 -9.12 5.96
C SER A 100 0.05 -8.66 4.57
N ALA A 101 1.15 -7.90 4.48
CA ALA A 101 1.69 -7.42 3.20
C ALA A 101 3.20 -7.58 3.14
N ILE A 102 3.71 -7.82 1.93
CA ILE A 102 5.13 -7.72 1.59
C ILE A 102 5.27 -6.51 0.66
N LEU A 103 6.10 -5.57 1.06
CA LEU A 103 6.45 -4.39 0.27
C LEU A 103 7.85 -4.58 -0.32
N VAL A 104 7.97 -4.50 -1.63
CA VAL A 104 9.25 -4.38 -2.34
C VAL A 104 9.43 -2.93 -2.73
N THR A 105 10.51 -2.30 -2.28
CA THR A 105 10.85 -0.91 -2.58
C THR A 105 12.35 -0.69 -2.52
N HIS A 106 12.84 0.30 -3.25
CA HIS A 106 14.21 0.82 -3.14
C HIS A 106 14.28 2.09 -2.26
N ASP A 107 13.15 2.60 -1.79
CA ASP A 107 13.07 3.77 -0.90
C ASP A 107 13.13 3.33 0.57
N ILE A 108 14.28 3.61 1.22
CA ILE A 108 14.50 3.27 2.63
C ILE A 108 13.45 3.93 3.53
N SER A 109 13.06 5.18 3.22
CA SER A 109 12.09 5.91 4.01
C SER A 109 10.70 5.30 3.92
N GLU A 110 10.32 4.77 2.76
CA GLU A 110 9.08 3.98 2.62
C GLU A 110 9.14 2.71 3.47
N ALA A 111 10.23 1.94 3.36
CA ALA A 111 10.39 0.71 4.10
C ALA A 111 10.27 0.94 5.63
N ILE A 112 11.00 1.92 6.19
CA ILE A 112 10.97 2.23 7.64
C ILE A 112 9.58 2.70 8.06
N SER A 113 8.95 3.58 7.29
CA SER A 113 7.67 4.17 7.68
C SER A 113 6.50 3.19 7.59
N PHE A 114 6.55 2.25 6.65
CA PHE A 114 5.43 1.38 6.30
C PHE A 114 5.52 0.00 6.96
N CYS A 115 6.73 -0.59 7.10
CA CYS A 115 6.91 -1.98 7.48
C CYS A 115 7.20 -2.16 8.98
N ASP A 116 6.78 -3.30 9.54
CA ASP A 116 7.14 -3.73 10.88
C ASP A 116 8.52 -4.44 10.88
N ARG A 117 8.93 -5.00 9.72
CA ARG A 117 10.20 -5.68 9.51
C ARG A 117 10.75 -5.37 8.13
N ILE A 118 12.06 -5.14 8.05
CA ILE A 118 12.77 -4.88 6.79
C ILE A 118 13.82 -5.96 6.57
N ILE A 119 13.89 -6.47 5.35
CA ILE A 119 14.91 -7.44 4.91
C ILE A 119 15.75 -6.76 3.83
N VAL A 120 17.03 -6.55 4.11
CA VAL A 120 18.00 -6.04 3.16
C VAL A 120 18.58 -7.20 2.36
N LEU A 121 18.61 -7.08 1.04
CA LEU A 121 19.14 -8.08 0.14
C LEU A 121 20.51 -7.66 -0.41
N THR A 122 21.37 -8.65 -0.68
CA THR A 122 22.65 -8.43 -1.37
C THR A 122 22.45 -8.14 -2.86
N LYS A 123 23.53 -7.71 -3.54
CA LYS A 123 23.61 -7.71 -5.01
C LYS A 123 23.45 -9.14 -5.55
N ARG A 124 23.19 -9.24 -6.86
CA ARG A 124 23.00 -10.55 -7.53
C ARG A 124 24.22 -11.47 -7.41
N PRO A 125 24.02 -12.77 -7.11
CA PRO A 125 22.75 -13.41 -6.77
C PRO A 125 22.26 -12.94 -5.39
N ALA A 126 20.99 -12.55 -5.30
CA ALA A 126 20.42 -11.95 -4.10
C ALA A 126 20.31 -12.98 -2.95
N SER A 127 20.79 -12.61 -1.78
CA SER A 127 20.60 -13.33 -0.51
C SER A 127 20.24 -12.34 0.59
N VAL A 128 19.71 -12.83 1.70
CA VAL A 128 19.41 -11.99 2.86
C VAL A 128 20.73 -11.49 3.46
N LYS A 129 20.93 -10.17 3.46
CA LYS A 129 22.10 -9.53 4.07
C LYS A 129 21.85 -9.24 5.55
N LYS A 130 20.73 -8.59 5.86
CA LYS A 130 20.38 -8.21 7.22
C LYS A 130 18.87 -8.06 7.36
N THR A 131 18.35 -8.26 8.56
CA THR A 131 16.95 -8.06 8.92
C THR A 131 16.87 -7.04 10.05
N PHE A 132 15.91 -6.13 9.96
CA PHE A 132 15.61 -5.12 10.97
C PHE A 132 14.16 -5.28 11.43
N ASP A 133 13.93 -5.42 12.72
CA ASP A 133 12.62 -5.24 13.32
C ASP A 133 12.45 -3.75 13.68
N ILE A 134 11.40 -3.11 13.17
CA ILE A 134 11.22 -1.67 13.25
C ILE A 134 10.35 -1.32 14.46
N HIS A 135 10.96 -0.67 15.43
CA HIS A 135 10.30 -0.18 16.64
C HIS A 135 10.43 1.33 16.71
N LEU A 136 9.31 2.04 16.58
CA LEU A 136 9.26 3.49 16.57
C LEU A 136 8.46 3.99 17.79
N THR A 137 9.00 4.95 18.49
CA THR A 137 8.30 5.64 19.60
C THR A 137 7.37 6.70 19.01
N LEU A 138 6.07 6.49 19.11
CA LEU A 138 5.06 7.37 18.53
C LEU A 138 4.07 7.84 19.61
N ASN A 139 3.68 9.11 19.52
CA ASN A 139 2.66 9.70 20.42
C ASN A 139 1.23 9.51 19.90
N LYS A 140 1.08 8.99 18.69
CA LYS A 140 -0.18 8.77 17.98
C LYS A 140 -0.21 7.40 17.35
N GLU A 141 -1.37 7.03 16.78
CA GLU A 141 -1.49 5.85 15.96
C GLU A 141 -0.46 5.88 14.82
N ARG A 142 0.20 4.74 14.58
CA ARG A 142 1.22 4.63 13.55
C ARG A 142 0.60 4.81 12.18
N THR A 143 1.10 5.80 11.45
CA THR A 143 0.95 5.95 10.01
C THR A 143 2.33 6.15 9.40
N PRO A 144 2.52 5.96 8.08
CA PRO A 144 3.78 6.28 7.40
C PRO A 144 4.24 7.73 7.63
N PHE A 145 3.32 8.67 7.71
CA PHE A 145 3.66 10.07 8.03
C PHE A 145 4.18 10.22 9.47
N GLU A 146 3.45 9.72 10.47
CA GLU A 146 3.87 9.81 11.88
C GLU A 146 5.17 9.03 12.13
N ALA A 147 5.36 7.88 11.47
CA ALA A 147 6.57 7.08 11.55
C ALA A 147 7.83 7.86 11.17
N ARG A 148 7.74 8.76 10.18
CA ARG A 148 8.85 9.63 9.76
C ARG A 148 9.26 10.68 10.81
N MET A 149 8.38 10.97 11.77
CA MET A 149 8.63 11.91 12.86
C MET A 149 9.21 11.23 14.11
N ALA A 150 9.29 9.89 14.13
CA ALA A 150 9.86 9.16 15.26
C ALA A 150 11.35 9.45 15.43
N PRO A 151 11.84 9.57 16.67
CA PRO A 151 13.26 9.86 16.93
C PRO A 151 14.19 8.78 16.37
N GLU A 152 13.79 7.52 16.37
CA GLU A 152 14.57 6.39 15.87
C GLU A 152 14.63 6.31 14.34
N PHE A 153 13.77 7.05 13.62
CA PHE A 153 13.68 6.97 12.15
C PHE A 153 15.02 7.22 11.47
N LYS A 154 15.75 8.25 11.91
CA LYS A 154 17.05 8.62 11.33
C LYS A 154 18.11 7.55 11.58
N ASP A 155 18.08 6.89 12.73
CA ASP A 155 19.07 5.86 13.07
C ASP A 155 18.85 4.62 12.20
N TYR A 156 17.60 4.15 12.06
CA TYR A 156 17.26 3.09 11.10
C TYR A 156 17.66 3.45 9.68
N PHE A 157 17.40 4.69 9.25
CA PHE A 157 17.77 5.12 7.91
C PHE A 157 19.28 5.00 7.67
N ASN A 158 20.10 5.52 8.60
CA ASN A 158 21.55 5.48 8.48
C ASN A 158 22.08 4.05 8.49
N GLU A 159 21.57 3.18 9.35
CA GLU A 159 21.98 1.78 9.41
C GLU A 159 21.64 1.04 8.10
N ILE A 160 20.42 1.16 7.60
CA ILE A 160 19.99 0.49 6.37
C ILE A 160 20.77 1.03 5.17
N TRP A 161 20.98 2.35 5.11
CA TRP A 161 21.81 2.98 4.08
C TRP A 161 23.23 2.43 4.07
N GLY A 162 23.84 2.28 5.26
CA GLY A 162 25.16 1.67 5.41
C GLY A 162 25.20 0.25 4.85
N GLU A 163 24.17 -0.57 5.10
CA GLU A 163 24.10 -1.94 4.59
C GLU A 163 23.93 -2.01 3.06
N LEU A 164 23.27 -1.04 2.44
CA LEU A 164 23.06 -1.04 0.99
C LEU A 164 24.30 -0.59 0.19
N ASN A 165 25.18 0.22 0.78
CA ASN A 165 26.32 0.84 0.10
C ASN A 165 27.69 0.15 0.36
N VAL A 166 27.70 -0.99 1.01
CA VAL A 166 28.93 -1.79 1.29
C VAL A 166 29.04 -2.98 0.36
#